data_61ce531ecce4d2092304de7618411492
#
_entry.id   61ce531ecce4d2092304de7618411492
#
_cell.length_a   1.000
_cell.length_b   1.000
_cell.length_c   1.000
_cell.angle_alpha   90.00
_cell.angle_beta   90.00
_cell.angle_gamma   90.00
#
_symmetry.space_group_name_H-M   'P 1'
#
loop_
_entity.id
_entity.type
_entity.pdbx_description
1 polymer ?
#
loop_
_entity_poly.entity_id
_entity_poly.type
_entity_poly.pdbx_seq_one_letter_code
_entity_poly.pdbx_strand_id
1 'polypeptide(L)'
;LDGLQAVQTLSRLNRTYHGKTKTFVLDFQNTMEDIQTAFKPFFECTSLEAITDPNQIYELEGRIKSFSFIDDEEVNRFAQIYYKGNLDSQDRIALEKLVRNAVQRFEYEKEEGRQEEFRQLLKSYMRFYSFVAQVMKLEDTSLEKLYAYGSWLSKLLPNREVPPDIEITEDMMRLQ
;
A
#
# COMPACT_ATOMS: atom_id res chain seq x y z
N LEU A 1 16.83 -18.09 -13.55
CA LEU A 1 16.35 -16.81 -14.10
C LEU A 1 17.20 -15.71 -13.51
N ASP A 2 18.05 -15.06 -14.30
CA ASP A 2 18.93 -14.01 -13.82
C ASP A 2 18.32 -12.62 -14.04
N GLY A 3 18.41 -11.78 -13.02
CA GLY A 3 18.19 -10.33 -13.07
C GLY A 3 16.96 -9.89 -13.86
N LEU A 4 17.19 -9.26 -15.02
CA LEU A 4 16.14 -8.70 -15.87
C LEU A 4 15.09 -9.73 -16.33
N GLN A 5 15.50 -10.97 -16.60
CA GLN A 5 14.58 -12.03 -17.05
C GLN A 5 13.62 -12.46 -15.92
N ALA A 6 14.09 -12.51 -14.69
CA ALA A 6 13.23 -12.82 -13.53
C ALA A 6 12.16 -11.74 -13.34
N VAL A 7 12.57 -10.47 -13.39
CA VAL A 7 11.63 -9.32 -13.26
C VAL A 7 10.61 -9.31 -14.39
N GLN A 8 11.04 -9.52 -15.63
CA GLN A 8 10.13 -9.55 -16.78
C GLN A 8 9.14 -10.72 -16.73
N THR A 9 9.58 -11.88 -16.26
CA THR A 9 8.71 -13.06 -16.13
C THR A 9 7.69 -12.86 -15.02
N LEU A 10 8.12 -12.40 -13.85
CA LEU A 10 7.24 -12.17 -12.71
C LEU A 10 6.25 -11.02 -12.97
N SER A 11 6.67 -9.95 -13.64
CA SER A 11 5.76 -8.86 -14.02
C SER A 11 4.70 -9.29 -15.03
N ARG A 12 4.99 -10.25 -15.91
CA ARG A 12 3.99 -10.84 -16.84
C ARG A 12 2.95 -11.68 -16.10
N LEU A 13 3.35 -12.40 -15.05
CA LEU A 13 2.45 -13.19 -14.22
C LEU A 13 1.47 -12.31 -13.44
N ASN A 14 1.90 -11.12 -13.04
CA ASN A 14 1.10 -10.15 -12.28
C ASN A 14 0.17 -9.28 -13.13
N ARG A 15 0.10 -9.48 -14.45
CA ARG A 15 -0.86 -8.74 -15.27
C ARG A 15 -2.28 -9.06 -14.85
N THR A 16 -3.06 -8.02 -14.62
CA THR A 16 -4.48 -8.12 -14.32
C THR A 16 -5.25 -8.67 -15.53
N TYR A 17 -6.09 -9.67 -15.27
CA TYR A 17 -7.02 -10.22 -16.27
C TYR A 17 -8.36 -10.45 -15.59
N HIS A 18 -9.44 -10.31 -16.35
CA HIS A 18 -10.80 -10.50 -15.82
C HIS A 18 -10.94 -11.91 -15.21
N GLY A 19 -11.33 -11.98 -13.94
CA GLY A 19 -11.45 -13.23 -13.20
C GLY A 19 -10.15 -13.77 -12.57
N LYS A 20 -9.00 -13.14 -12.80
CA LYS A 20 -7.73 -13.50 -12.16
C LYS A 20 -7.60 -12.77 -10.83
N THR A 21 -7.83 -13.47 -9.74
CA THR A 21 -7.79 -12.91 -8.37
C THR A 21 -6.49 -13.18 -7.65
N LYS A 22 -5.74 -14.21 -8.03
CA LYS A 22 -4.47 -14.62 -7.37
C LYS A 22 -3.48 -15.12 -8.39
N THR A 23 -2.20 -14.84 -8.16
CA THR A 23 -1.07 -15.38 -8.90
C THR A 23 -0.13 -16.03 -7.92
N PHE A 24 0.39 -17.21 -8.25
CA PHE A 24 1.37 -17.93 -7.46
C PHE A 24 2.64 -18.13 -8.27
N VAL A 25 3.78 -17.91 -7.63
CA VAL A 25 5.10 -18.24 -8.17
C VAL A 25 5.73 -19.24 -7.23
N LEU A 26 6.11 -20.39 -7.76
CA LEU A 26 6.90 -21.39 -7.03
C LEU A 26 8.30 -21.38 -7.66
N ASP A 27 9.27 -20.97 -6.89
CA ASP A 27 10.68 -21.02 -7.27
C ASP A 27 11.40 -22.04 -6.39
N PHE A 28 12.09 -23.00 -7.03
CA PHE A 28 12.83 -24.06 -6.37
C PHE A 28 14.36 -23.88 -6.46
N GLN A 29 14.83 -22.84 -7.14
CA GLN A 29 16.25 -22.63 -7.40
C GLN A 29 16.83 -21.37 -6.78
N ASN A 30 16.04 -20.31 -6.63
CA ASN A 30 16.52 -19.03 -6.15
C ASN A 30 16.21 -18.84 -4.67
N THR A 31 17.14 -18.26 -3.96
CA THR A 31 16.91 -17.82 -2.59
C THR A 31 16.14 -16.49 -2.56
N MET A 32 15.64 -16.10 -1.39
CA MET A 32 15.01 -14.80 -1.18
C MET A 32 15.95 -13.65 -1.57
N GLU A 33 17.24 -13.79 -1.22
CA GLU A 33 18.29 -12.81 -1.50
C GLU A 33 18.53 -12.65 -3.00
N ASP A 34 18.48 -13.75 -3.76
CA ASP A 34 18.64 -13.71 -5.23
C ASP A 34 17.51 -12.95 -5.88
N ILE A 35 16.28 -13.19 -5.43
CA ILE A 35 15.08 -12.49 -5.94
C ILE A 35 15.16 -11.01 -5.59
N GLN A 36 15.50 -10.66 -4.35
CA GLN A 36 15.66 -9.27 -3.92
C GLN A 36 16.73 -8.54 -4.73
N THR A 37 17.88 -9.17 -4.93
CA THR A 37 18.98 -8.60 -5.71
C THR A 37 18.58 -8.36 -7.16
N ALA A 38 17.82 -9.29 -7.75
CA ALA A 38 17.32 -9.15 -9.11
C ALA A 38 16.31 -8.01 -9.27
N PHE A 39 15.51 -7.74 -8.25
CA PHE A 39 14.48 -6.70 -8.30
C PHE A 39 15.00 -5.31 -7.92
N LYS A 40 16.08 -5.22 -7.13
CA LYS A 40 16.63 -3.96 -6.62
C LYS A 40 16.84 -2.87 -7.68
N PRO A 41 17.38 -3.14 -8.89
CA PRO A 41 17.58 -2.11 -9.91
C PRO A 41 16.30 -1.56 -10.56
N PHE A 42 15.18 -2.26 -10.41
CA PHE A 42 13.92 -1.92 -11.11
C PHE A 42 12.90 -1.20 -10.20
N PHE A 43 13.20 -1.12 -8.94
CA PHE A 43 12.41 -0.37 -7.99
C PHE A 43 13.17 0.91 -7.62
N GLU A 44 13.01 1.95 -8.41
CA GLU A 44 13.51 3.31 -8.14
C GLU A 44 12.81 3.94 -6.92
N CYS A 45 12.57 3.19 -5.88
CA CYS A 45 11.99 3.74 -4.67
C CYS A 45 13.01 3.64 -3.54
N THR A 46 13.41 4.78 -3.04
CA THR A 46 14.30 5.05 -1.90
C THR A 46 13.93 4.27 -0.62
N SER A 47 12.83 3.53 -0.61
CA SER A 47 12.40 2.67 0.50
C SER A 47 12.77 1.19 0.34
N LEU A 48 13.37 0.78 -0.79
CA LEU A 48 13.74 -0.61 -1.04
C LEU A 48 15.14 -0.98 -0.53
N GLU A 49 15.96 -0.01 -0.14
CA GLU A 49 17.21 -0.31 0.58
C GLU A 49 16.98 -1.03 1.91
N ALA A 50 15.74 -1.03 2.37
CA ALA A 50 15.32 -1.58 3.64
C ALA A 50 14.57 -2.93 3.56
N ILE A 51 14.34 -3.53 2.39
CA ILE A 51 13.62 -4.83 2.27
C ILE A 51 14.48 -6.03 2.72
N THR A 52 15.57 -5.78 3.39
CA THR A 52 16.40 -6.86 3.96
C THR A 52 15.75 -7.51 5.18
N ASP A 53 14.78 -6.86 5.82
CA ASP A 53 14.14 -7.38 7.03
C ASP A 53 12.60 -7.37 6.90
N PRO A 54 11.96 -8.57 6.85
CA PRO A 54 10.50 -8.68 6.88
C PRO A 54 9.83 -8.01 8.08
N ASN A 55 10.58 -7.83 9.18
CA ASN A 55 10.07 -7.19 10.39
C ASN A 55 9.75 -5.70 10.21
N GLN A 56 10.27 -5.06 9.17
CA GLN A 56 9.93 -3.67 8.87
C GLN A 56 8.44 -3.44 8.61
N ILE A 57 7.69 -4.48 8.25
CA ILE A 57 6.24 -4.36 8.10
C ILE A 57 5.58 -4.01 9.43
N TYR A 58 6.09 -4.55 10.54
CA TYR A 58 5.59 -4.25 11.89
C TYR A 58 5.98 -2.83 12.34
N GLU A 59 7.13 -2.33 11.91
CA GLU A 59 7.52 -0.94 12.16
C GLU A 59 6.59 0.03 11.42
N LEU A 60 6.29 -0.25 10.15
CA LEU A 60 5.34 0.53 9.37
C LEU A 60 3.93 0.48 9.97
N GLU A 61 3.47 -0.70 10.38
CA GLU A 61 2.19 -0.86 11.09
C GLU A 61 2.16 -0.02 12.37
N GLY A 62 3.19 -0.13 13.21
CA GLY A 62 3.30 0.63 14.46
C GLY A 62 3.28 2.14 14.23
N ARG A 63 4.00 2.62 13.20
CA ARG A 63 3.99 4.04 12.82
C ARG A 63 2.62 4.49 12.32
N ILE A 64 1.93 3.71 11.49
CA ILE A 64 0.57 4.02 11.04
C ILE A 64 -0.38 4.13 12.23
N LYS A 65 -0.32 3.18 13.16
CA LYS A 65 -1.17 3.17 14.36
C LYS A 65 -0.89 4.35 15.29
N SER A 66 0.34 4.88 15.33
CA SER A 66 0.71 6.03 16.16
C SER A 66 -0.02 7.33 15.78
N PHE A 67 -0.54 7.45 14.56
CA PHE A 67 -1.34 8.60 14.12
C PHE A 67 -2.75 8.63 14.72
N SER A 68 -3.25 7.50 15.26
CA SER A 68 -4.60 7.37 15.79
C SER A 68 -5.74 7.68 14.79
N PHE A 69 -5.45 7.68 13.49
CA PHE A 69 -6.48 7.81 12.45
C PHE A 69 -7.21 6.49 12.22
N ILE A 70 -6.54 5.37 12.46
CA ILE A 70 -7.08 4.02 12.31
C ILE A 70 -7.33 3.43 13.69
N ASP A 71 -8.51 2.88 13.88
CA ASP A 71 -8.91 2.18 15.10
C ASP A 71 -8.90 0.66 14.85
N ASP A 72 -8.26 -0.09 15.76
CA ASP A 72 -8.12 -1.54 15.61
C ASP A 72 -9.47 -2.29 15.68
N GLU A 73 -10.46 -1.78 16.41
CA GLU A 73 -11.79 -2.37 16.45
C GLU A 73 -12.51 -2.18 15.12
N GLU A 74 -12.37 -1.00 14.50
CA GLU A 74 -12.94 -0.73 13.16
C GLU A 74 -12.29 -1.63 12.11
N VAL A 75 -10.97 -1.82 12.17
CA VAL A 75 -10.24 -2.74 11.27
C VAL A 75 -10.75 -4.17 11.45
N ASN A 76 -10.96 -4.63 12.69
CA ASN A 76 -11.46 -5.97 12.93
C ASN A 76 -12.92 -6.15 12.45
N ARG A 77 -13.78 -5.17 12.70
CA ARG A 77 -15.17 -5.19 12.20
C ARG A 77 -15.22 -5.15 10.66
N PHE A 78 -14.39 -4.31 10.07
CA PHE A 78 -14.23 -4.26 8.63
C PHE A 78 -13.82 -5.63 8.06
N ALA A 79 -12.80 -6.26 8.64
CA ALA A 79 -12.31 -7.56 8.20
C ALA A 79 -13.39 -8.66 8.31
N GLN A 80 -14.17 -8.67 9.39
CA GLN A 80 -15.27 -9.63 9.55
C GLN A 80 -16.31 -9.52 8.41
N ILE A 81 -16.62 -8.32 7.96
CA ILE A 81 -17.54 -8.11 6.85
C ILE A 81 -16.84 -8.43 5.53
N TYR A 82 -15.63 -7.90 5.33
CA TYR A 82 -14.90 -8.00 4.07
C TYR A 82 -14.59 -9.44 3.66
N TYR A 83 -14.22 -10.29 4.63
CA TYR A 83 -13.87 -11.70 4.38
C TYR A 83 -15.06 -12.66 4.45
N LYS A 84 -16.27 -12.16 4.58
CA LYS A 84 -17.52 -12.97 4.55
C LYS A 84 -17.73 -13.68 3.21
N GLY A 85 -17.09 -13.21 2.14
CA GLY A 85 -17.11 -13.79 0.80
C GLY A 85 -18.08 -13.08 -0.13
N ASN A 86 -19.40 -13.28 0.01
CA ASN A 86 -20.40 -12.60 -0.82
C ASN A 86 -20.86 -11.31 -0.13
N LEU A 87 -20.36 -10.18 -0.62
CA LEU A 87 -20.72 -8.85 -0.13
C LEU A 87 -22.01 -8.37 -0.83
N ASP A 88 -23.04 -8.12 -0.06
CA ASP A 88 -24.24 -7.45 -0.52
C ASP A 88 -24.10 -5.91 -0.49
N SER A 89 -25.16 -5.20 -0.90
CA SER A 89 -25.16 -3.74 -0.90
C SER A 89 -25.09 -3.14 0.51
N GLN A 90 -25.65 -3.81 1.52
CA GLN A 90 -25.60 -3.35 2.90
C GLN A 90 -24.22 -3.57 3.51
N ASP A 91 -23.58 -4.70 3.20
CA ASP A 91 -22.19 -4.96 3.59
C ASP A 91 -21.26 -3.87 3.07
N ARG A 92 -21.42 -3.47 1.80
CA ARG A 92 -20.61 -2.38 1.20
C ARG A 92 -20.81 -1.03 1.89
N ILE A 93 -22.04 -0.68 2.22
CA ILE A 93 -22.36 0.54 2.97
C ILE A 93 -21.74 0.49 4.37
N ALA A 94 -21.78 -0.67 5.04
CA ALA A 94 -21.19 -0.85 6.35
C ALA A 94 -19.65 -0.72 6.31
N LEU A 95 -18.99 -1.33 5.30
CA LEU A 95 -17.56 -1.19 5.08
C LEU A 95 -17.16 0.26 4.85
N GLU A 96 -17.89 0.97 3.98
CA GLU A 96 -17.61 2.38 3.69
C GLU A 96 -17.77 3.26 4.94
N LYS A 97 -18.82 3.01 5.75
CA LYS A 97 -19.05 3.74 6.99
C LYS A 97 -17.89 3.59 7.98
N LEU A 98 -17.37 2.36 8.15
CA LEU A 98 -16.22 2.11 9.01
C LEU A 98 -14.98 2.87 8.57
N VAL A 99 -14.73 2.90 7.25
CA VAL A 99 -13.57 3.62 6.70
C VAL A 99 -13.76 5.13 6.77
N ARG A 100 -14.98 5.65 6.61
CA ARG A 100 -15.28 7.09 6.73
C ARG A 100 -14.96 7.65 8.11
N ASN A 101 -15.04 6.86 9.17
CA ASN A 101 -14.63 7.31 10.50
C ASN A 101 -13.13 7.67 10.53
N ALA A 102 -12.29 6.83 9.89
CA ALA A 102 -10.86 7.13 9.77
C ALA A 102 -10.60 8.36 8.89
N VAL A 103 -11.36 8.52 7.78
CA VAL A 103 -11.28 9.71 6.94
C VAL A 103 -11.63 10.97 7.75
N GLN A 104 -12.68 10.94 8.56
CA GLN A 104 -13.04 12.07 9.42
C GLN A 104 -11.93 12.43 10.41
N ARG A 105 -11.35 11.43 11.11
CA ARG A 105 -10.21 11.67 12.02
C ARG A 105 -9.03 12.29 11.30
N PHE A 106 -8.76 11.82 10.09
CA PHE A 106 -7.71 12.37 9.23
C PHE A 106 -8.01 13.84 8.81
N GLU A 107 -9.25 14.17 8.44
CA GLU A 107 -9.66 15.52 8.06
C GLU A 107 -9.66 16.50 9.23
N TYR A 108 -9.88 16.01 10.46
CA TYR A 108 -9.78 16.82 11.68
C TYR A 108 -8.34 17.18 12.06
N GLU A 109 -7.35 16.47 11.53
CA GLU A 109 -5.95 16.81 11.74
C GLU A 109 -5.62 18.13 11.05
N LYS A 110 -5.14 19.11 11.84
CA LYS A 110 -4.85 20.46 11.33
C LYS A 110 -3.45 20.61 10.78
N GLU A 111 -2.57 19.68 11.13
CA GLU A 111 -1.18 19.69 10.70
C GLU A 111 -1.06 18.96 9.37
N GLU A 112 -0.94 19.73 8.26
CA GLU A 112 -0.82 19.18 6.91
C GLU A 112 0.38 18.25 6.76
N GLY A 113 1.47 18.52 7.46
CA GLY A 113 2.65 17.66 7.47
C GLY A 113 2.35 16.25 7.97
N ARG A 114 1.55 16.13 9.05
CA ARG A 114 1.13 14.84 9.60
C ARG A 114 0.19 14.08 8.67
N GLN A 115 -0.71 14.79 8.01
CA GLN A 115 -1.60 14.17 7.01
C GLN A 115 -0.80 13.58 5.85
N GLU A 116 0.19 14.32 5.34
CA GLU A 116 1.02 13.86 4.23
C GLU A 116 1.93 12.70 4.67
N GLU A 117 2.52 12.78 5.87
CA GLU A 117 3.32 11.68 6.41
C GLU A 117 2.49 10.39 6.54
N PHE A 118 1.26 10.49 7.04
CA PHE A 118 0.36 9.35 7.12
C PHE A 118 0.04 8.74 5.75
N ARG A 119 -0.24 9.58 4.73
CA ARG A 119 -0.47 9.09 3.36
C ARG A 119 0.74 8.33 2.82
N GLN A 120 1.94 8.88 3.01
CA GLN A 120 3.19 8.26 2.57
C GLN A 120 3.42 6.92 3.27
N LEU A 121 3.22 6.87 4.58
CA LEU A 121 3.33 5.65 5.36
C LEU A 121 2.32 4.58 4.93
N LEU A 122 1.05 4.96 4.78
CA LEU A 122 0.02 4.04 4.32
C LEU A 122 0.35 3.48 2.94
N LYS A 123 0.79 4.33 2.01
CA LYS A 123 1.20 3.93 0.68
C LYS A 123 2.41 3.00 0.70
N SER A 124 3.40 3.30 1.55
CA SER A 124 4.60 2.46 1.74
C SER A 124 4.23 1.10 2.33
N TYR A 125 3.38 1.07 3.36
CA TYR A 125 2.88 -0.16 3.94
C TYR A 125 2.15 -1.03 2.91
N MET A 126 1.25 -0.44 2.13
CA MET A 126 0.50 -1.13 1.10
C MET A 126 1.41 -1.80 0.05
N ARG A 127 2.43 -1.08 -0.40
CA ARG A 127 3.41 -1.59 -1.36
C ARG A 127 4.25 -2.71 -0.74
N PHE A 128 4.75 -2.48 0.46
CA PHE A 128 5.59 -3.43 1.17
C PHE A 128 4.83 -4.72 1.48
N TYR A 129 3.62 -4.62 2.04
CA TYR A 129 2.76 -5.78 2.29
C TYR A 129 2.47 -6.57 1.02
N SER A 130 2.08 -5.88 -0.05
CA SER A 130 1.79 -6.53 -1.34
C SER A 130 2.99 -7.29 -1.90
N PHE A 131 4.20 -6.78 -1.69
CA PHE A 131 5.43 -7.45 -2.09
C PHE A 131 5.71 -8.66 -1.19
N VAL A 132 5.76 -8.46 0.12
CA VAL A 132 6.12 -9.51 1.09
C VAL A 132 5.13 -10.68 1.02
N ALA A 133 3.83 -10.40 0.92
CA ALA A 133 2.79 -11.42 0.80
C ALA A 133 2.88 -12.28 -0.50
N GLN A 134 3.62 -11.82 -1.50
CA GLN A 134 3.89 -12.61 -2.70
C GLN A 134 5.10 -13.54 -2.56
N VAL A 135 6.05 -13.14 -1.71
CA VAL A 135 7.34 -13.82 -1.56
C VAL A 135 7.34 -14.79 -0.40
N MET A 136 6.61 -14.47 0.67
CA MET A 136 6.55 -15.31 1.87
C MET A 136 5.14 -15.37 2.45
N LYS A 137 4.86 -16.43 3.18
CA LYS A 137 3.62 -16.57 3.93
C LYS A 137 3.71 -15.75 5.22
N LEU A 138 2.90 -14.70 5.30
CA LEU A 138 2.71 -13.98 6.55
C LEU A 138 1.67 -14.73 7.39
N GLU A 139 2.03 -15.10 8.60
CA GLU A 139 1.12 -15.81 9.52
C GLU A 139 0.26 -14.84 10.33
N ASP A 140 0.67 -13.59 10.39
CA ASP A 140 -0.04 -12.55 11.14
C ASP A 140 -1.21 -11.97 10.34
N THR A 141 -2.41 -12.36 10.74
CA THR A 141 -3.64 -11.90 10.11
C THR A 141 -3.95 -10.42 10.37
N SER A 142 -3.29 -9.77 11.36
CA SER A 142 -3.49 -8.36 11.64
C SER A 142 -2.99 -7.49 10.47
N LEU A 143 -1.86 -7.87 9.90
CA LEU A 143 -1.27 -7.21 8.73
C LEU A 143 -2.19 -7.29 7.51
N GLU A 144 -2.79 -8.46 7.27
CA GLU A 144 -3.73 -8.64 6.16
C GLU A 144 -5.00 -7.78 6.34
N LYS A 145 -5.53 -7.74 7.56
CA LYS A 145 -6.70 -6.90 7.88
C LYS A 145 -6.40 -5.43 7.68
N LEU A 146 -5.25 -4.96 8.17
CA LEU A 146 -4.82 -3.57 7.97
C LEU A 146 -4.60 -3.26 6.49
N TYR A 147 -4.04 -4.19 5.71
CA TYR A 147 -3.90 -4.04 4.27
C TYR A 147 -5.25 -3.90 3.56
N ALA A 148 -6.21 -4.77 3.87
CA ALA A 148 -7.55 -4.70 3.29
C ALA A 148 -8.25 -3.38 3.64
N TYR A 149 -8.22 -2.97 4.91
CA TYR A 149 -8.76 -1.71 5.38
C TYR A 149 -8.07 -0.51 4.74
N GLY A 150 -6.74 -0.50 4.74
CA GLY A 150 -5.91 0.56 4.16
C GLY A 150 -6.14 0.74 2.66
N SER A 151 -6.43 -0.34 1.93
CA SER A 151 -6.75 -0.28 0.50
C SER A 151 -8.06 0.48 0.20
N TRP A 152 -9.03 0.42 1.11
CA TRP A 152 -10.26 1.21 1.03
C TRP A 152 -10.01 2.64 1.50
N LEU A 153 -9.32 2.80 2.62
CA LEU A 153 -8.99 4.10 3.16
C LEU A 153 -8.22 4.96 2.15
N SER A 154 -7.21 4.42 1.50
CA SER A 154 -6.40 5.15 0.52
C SER A 154 -7.19 5.72 -0.67
N LYS A 155 -8.33 5.09 -1.01
CA LYS A 155 -9.23 5.57 -2.07
C LYS A 155 -10.19 6.67 -1.61
N LEU A 156 -10.48 6.71 -0.31
CA LEU A 156 -11.43 7.67 0.28
C LEU A 156 -10.74 8.88 0.90
N LEU A 157 -9.43 8.80 1.14
CA LEU A 157 -8.67 9.97 1.60
C LEU A 157 -8.73 11.08 0.55
N PRO A 158 -9.02 12.33 0.95
CA PRO A 158 -9.07 13.45 0.03
C PRO A 158 -7.72 13.61 -0.68
N ASN A 159 -7.75 13.74 -2.00
CA ASN A 159 -6.56 14.07 -2.75
C ASN A 159 -6.11 15.48 -2.38
N ARG A 160 -4.81 15.66 -2.22
CA ARG A 160 -4.26 17.01 -2.19
C ARG A 160 -4.52 17.62 -3.58
N GLU A 161 -5.20 18.76 -3.64
CA GLU A 161 -5.19 19.56 -4.84
C GLU A 161 -3.72 19.93 -5.10
N VAL A 162 -3.14 19.35 -6.14
CA VAL A 162 -1.85 19.84 -6.66
C VAL A 162 -2.12 21.29 -7.06
N PRO A 163 -1.39 22.29 -6.52
CA PRO A 163 -1.55 23.64 -6.98
C PRO A 163 -1.43 23.62 -8.49
N PRO A 164 -2.28 24.37 -9.24
CA PRO A 164 -2.16 24.41 -10.68
C PRO A 164 -0.72 24.73 -11.02
N ASP A 165 -0.17 23.99 -11.98
CA ASP A 165 1.20 24.19 -12.47
C ASP A 165 1.46 25.69 -12.58
N ILE A 166 2.59 26.12 -12.00
CA ILE A 166 3.05 27.49 -12.15
C ILE A 166 3.19 27.68 -13.67
N GLU A 167 2.25 28.41 -14.29
CA GLU A 167 2.40 28.86 -15.67
C GLU A 167 3.72 29.59 -15.73
N ILE A 168 4.71 28.97 -16.35
CA ILE A 168 5.98 29.60 -16.68
C ILE A 168 5.61 30.69 -17.73
N THR A 169 5.35 31.89 -17.26
CA THR A 169 5.13 33.03 -18.13
C THR A 169 6.42 33.30 -18.91
N GLU A 170 6.29 33.63 -20.19
CA GLU A 170 7.42 33.94 -21.09
C GLU A 170 8.40 34.98 -20.53
N ASP A 171 7.96 35.81 -19.56
CA ASP A 171 8.80 36.78 -18.86
C ASP A 171 9.89 36.15 -17.96
N MET A 172 9.74 34.90 -17.51
CA MET A 172 10.77 34.18 -16.74
C MET A 172 11.91 33.63 -17.62
N MET A 173 11.72 33.58 -18.92
CA MET A 173 12.76 33.11 -19.87
C MET A 173 13.63 34.24 -20.44
N ARG A 174 13.44 35.49 -20.02
CA ARG A 174 14.21 36.68 -20.54
C ARG A 174 15.29 37.18 -19.59
N LEU A 175 15.78 36.39 -18.67
CA LEU A 175 16.97 36.75 -17.89
C LEU A 175 18.15 35.96 -18.43
N GLN A 176 18.77 36.48 -19.47
CA GLN A 176 20.17 36.32 -19.78
C GLN A 176 20.87 37.65 -19.52
#